data_5db67d1038d442ed0fe0ec1cf3437f94
#
_entry.id   5db67d1038d442ed0fe0ec1cf3437f94
#
_cell.length_a   1.000
_cell.length_b   1.000
_cell.length_c   1.000
_cell.angle_alpha   90.00
_cell.angle_beta   90.00
_cell.angle_gamma   90.00
#
_symmetry.space_group_name_H-M   'P 1'
#
loop_
_entity.id
_entity.type
_entity.pdbx_description
1 polymer ?
#
loop_
_entity_poly.entity_id
_entity_poly.type
_entity_poly.pdbx_seq_one_letter_code
_entity_poly.pdbx_strand_id
1 'polypeptide(L)'
;MRFINSKVIVLFSIICIFNINLAYSFNAPETFSDLAEELSPSVVNIATTSVVKQRQQAAPSFDDFFNFPFNAPRQGESKEKTVSALGSGFVITADGYIVTNNHVVENTTDIQVTFTDGVTMDASLIASDKETDLALLKVDTEKNLPFVSFGNSDNAKVGNWVMAIGNPFGLGGTVTAGIVSARGRMLAGRYDNYIQTDASINKGNSGGPLFDLDGNVIGVNSAIISPSGGSIGLGFAIPSNLASNIIEQLRSTGEIKRAWLGVRIQEVTDEIAKSVGLDKTYGALVQGLTAESPAALAGVKEGDIIVEFDGKEVESQKVLPRLVADAKIGKPALVKVWRDESFLNLSVKLGIQPSAETLASIENNISTVSIKELGIQIKSISDDDRLRLKLSNNLNGVIITDISADSFLVRQGISVDDIILEIQGKQIQNSSELLTVIDDVIAQGKENVLLVFYAGQNAKKYIGAKLSVK
;
A
#
# COMPACT_ATOMS: atom_id res chain seq x y z
N MET A 1 62.79 -6.80 57.34
CA MET A 1 61.57 -7.50 57.16
C MET A 1 60.39 -6.58 57.57
N ARG A 2 59.68 -6.02 56.65
CA ARG A 2 58.49 -5.13 56.91
C ARG A 2 57.26 -5.99 57.06
N PHE A 3 56.66 -6.01 58.27
CA PHE A 3 55.34 -6.66 58.49
C PHE A 3 54.28 -5.86 57.81
N ILE A 4 53.65 -6.43 56.75
CA ILE A 4 52.47 -5.87 56.11
C ILE A 4 51.32 -6.09 57.10
N ASN A 5 50.66 -4.98 57.49
CA ASN A 5 49.62 -4.91 58.53
C ASN A 5 48.41 -5.73 58.08
N SER A 6 48.05 -6.73 58.85
CA SER A 6 46.90 -7.65 58.59
C SER A 6 45.56 -6.95 58.34
N LYS A 7 45.41 -5.72 58.85
CA LYS A 7 44.23 -4.88 58.62
C LYS A 7 44.08 -4.38 57.21
N VAL A 8 45.21 -4.25 56.43
CA VAL A 8 45.18 -3.82 55.03
C VAL A 8 44.74 -4.97 54.13
N ILE A 9 45.12 -6.21 54.44
CA ILE A 9 44.72 -7.40 53.69
C ILE A 9 43.24 -7.68 53.86
N VAL A 10 42.68 -7.51 55.05
CA VAL A 10 41.22 -7.69 55.30
C VAL A 10 40.41 -6.61 54.58
N LEU A 11 40.87 -5.36 54.55
CA LEU A 11 40.18 -4.28 53.82
C LEU A 11 40.19 -4.50 52.31
N PHE A 12 41.30 -5.01 51.74
CA PHE A 12 41.41 -5.33 50.31
C PHE A 12 40.55 -6.53 49.93
N SER A 13 40.41 -7.54 50.78
CA SER A 13 39.53 -8.70 50.58
C SER A 13 38.03 -8.29 50.62
N ILE A 14 37.67 -7.33 51.48
CA ILE A 14 36.29 -6.83 51.57
C ILE A 14 35.92 -5.98 50.38
N ILE A 15 36.87 -5.21 49.79
CA ILE A 15 36.62 -4.41 48.58
C ILE A 15 36.50 -5.32 47.34
N CYS A 16 37.22 -6.45 47.29
CA CYS A 16 37.07 -7.42 46.17
C CYS A 16 35.72 -8.17 46.20
N ILE A 17 35.06 -8.29 47.35
CA ILE A 17 33.77 -8.98 47.45
C ILE A 17 32.58 -8.08 47.01
N PHE A 18 32.74 -6.75 47.01
CA PHE A 18 31.69 -5.81 46.64
C PHE A 18 31.69 -5.46 45.14
N ASN A 19 32.62 -5.94 44.31
CA ASN A 19 32.52 -5.88 42.85
C ASN A 19 31.94 -7.16 42.24
N ILE A 20 30.80 -7.65 42.80
CA ILE A 20 29.90 -8.48 42.05
C ILE A 20 29.22 -7.55 41.07
N ASN A 21 29.84 -7.37 39.91
CA ASN A 21 29.08 -6.94 38.74
C ASN A 21 27.86 -7.88 38.67
N LEU A 22 26.69 -7.36 38.96
CA LEU A 22 25.44 -7.95 38.52
C LEU A 22 25.58 -8.03 37.00
N ALA A 23 26.13 -9.12 36.51
CA ALA A 23 25.95 -9.51 35.14
C ALA A 23 24.43 -9.61 34.97
N TYR A 24 23.84 -8.59 34.37
CA TYR A 24 22.49 -8.71 33.84
C TYR A 24 22.59 -9.85 32.81
N SER A 25 22.31 -11.04 33.27
CA SER A 25 22.05 -12.15 32.38
C SER A 25 20.78 -11.78 31.61
N PHE A 26 20.95 -11.35 30.37
CA PHE A 26 19.85 -11.34 29.44
C PHE A 26 19.52 -12.82 29.16
N ASN A 27 18.71 -13.42 30.03
CA ASN A 27 18.30 -14.78 29.85
C ASN A 27 17.27 -14.82 28.72
N ALA A 28 17.56 -15.62 27.70
CA ALA A 28 16.51 -16.12 26.82
C ALA A 28 15.45 -16.79 27.71
N PRO A 29 14.15 -16.73 27.39
CA PRO A 29 13.15 -17.43 28.15
C PRO A 29 13.47 -18.92 28.18
N GLU A 30 13.39 -19.55 29.35
CA GLU A 30 13.64 -20.99 29.50
C GLU A 30 12.64 -21.81 28.70
N THR A 31 11.40 -21.32 28.60
CA THR A 31 10.30 -21.94 27.87
C THR A 31 9.26 -20.89 27.47
N PHE A 32 8.46 -21.21 26.45
CA PHE A 32 7.28 -20.45 26.04
C PHE A 32 5.98 -21.17 26.41
N SER A 33 6.05 -22.31 27.13
CA SER A 33 4.88 -23.20 27.35
C SER A 33 3.74 -22.51 28.07
N ASP A 34 4.03 -21.81 29.17
CA ASP A 34 2.99 -21.19 29.99
C ASP A 34 2.27 -20.08 29.21
N LEU A 35 3.06 -19.26 28.49
CA LEU A 35 2.52 -18.19 27.65
C LEU A 35 1.71 -18.76 26.47
N ALA A 36 2.16 -19.85 25.86
CA ALA A 36 1.44 -20.52 24.78
C ALA A 36 0.13 -21.15 25.27
N GLU A 37 0.12 -21.76 26.45
CA GLU A 37 -1.10 -22.32 27.09
C GLU A 37 -2.13 -21.23 27.39
N GLU A 38 -1.70 -20.08 27.91
CA GLU A 38 -2.56 -18.94 28.23
C GLU A 38 -3.18 -18.30 26.99
N LEU A 39 -2.39 -18.10 25.91
CA LEU A 39 -2.78 -17.31 24.76
C LEU A 39 -3.46 -18.11 23.65
N SER A 40 -3.13 -19.41 23.49
CA SER A 40 -3.69 -20.25 22.42
C SER A 40 -5.22 -20.29 22.36
N PRO A 41 -5.98 -20.25 23.48
CA PRO A 41 -7.44 -20.25 23.42
C PRO A 41 -8.05 -19.05 22.69
N SER A 42 -7.32 -17.94 22.57
CA SER A 42 -7.75 -16.76 21.83
C SER A 42 -7.47 -16.84 20.33
N VAL A 43 -6.67 -17.83 19.88
CA VAL A 43 -6.26 -17.97 18.47
C VAL A 43 -7.12 -19.02 17.78
N VAL A 44 -7.66 -18.66 16.64
CA VAL A 44 -8.63 -19.46 15.89
C VAL A 44 -8.11 -19.87 14.53
N ASN A 45 -8.60 -21.01 14.05
CA ASN A 45 -8.53 -21.36 12.63
C ASN A 45 -9.63 -20.67 11.85
N ILE A 46 -9.34 -20.19 10.67
CA ILE A 46 -10.31 -19.62 9.74
C ILE A 46 -10.32 -20.47 8.48
N ALA A 47 -11.45 -21.09 8.21
CA ALA A 47 -11.72 -21.83 7.00
C ALA A 47 -12.73 -21.05 6.15
N THR A 48 -12.43 -20.85 4.89
CA THR A 48 -13.29 -20.10 3.97
C THR A 48 -13.60 -20.93 2.73
N THR A 49 -14.79 -20.72 2.19
CA THR A 49 -15.25 -21.36 0.96
C THR A 49 -15.54 -20.29 -0.08
N SER A 50 -15.00 -20.44 -1.30
CA SER A 50 -15.30 -19.56 -2.42
C SER A 50 -15.71 -20.35 -3.66
N VAL A 51 -16.72 -19.81 -4.38
CA VAL A 51 -17.17 -20.36 -5.67
C VAL A 51 -16.58 -19.52 -6.79
N VAL A 52 -15.53 -20.02 -7.43
CA VAL A 52 -14.88 -19.32 -8.55
C VAL A 52 -15.63 -19.61 -9.85
N LYS A 53 -16.39 -18.66 -10.36
CA LYS A 53 -16.85 -18.64 -11.76
C LYS A 53 -15.70 -18.13 -12.62
N GLN A 54 -15.07 -19.03 -13.36
CA GLN A 54 -13.91 -18.71 -14.20
C GLN A 54 -14.29 -17.76 -15.33
N ARG A 55 -13.89 -16.48 -15.21
CA ARG A 55 -13.58 -15.59 -16.33
C ARG A 55 -12.08 -15.43 -16.39
N GLN A 56 -11.53 -15.59 -17.58
CA GLN A 56 -10.11 -15.51 -17.90
C GLN A 56 -9.50 -14.14 -17.51
N GLN A 57 -9.11 -14.03 -16.27
CA GLN A 57 -8.02 -13.18 -15.76
C GLN A 57 -7.79 -13.67 -14.35
N ALA A 58 -6.68 -14.37 -14.13
CA ALA A 58 -6.36 -14.91 -12.81
C ALA A 58 -6.19 -13.76 -11.81
N ALA A 59 -7.16 -13.59 -10.91
CA ALA A 59 -6.91 -12.83 -9.69
C ALA A 59 -5.81 -13.57 -8.90
N PRO A 60 -4.87 -12.86 -8.23
CA PRO A 60 -3.84 -13.49 -7.41
C PRO A 60 -4.51 -14.46 -6.42
N SER A 61 -4.07 -15.71 -6.42
CA SER A 61 -4.56 -16.70 -5.47
C SER A 61 -3.82 -16.56 -4.15
N PHE A 62 -4.38 -17.14 -3.07
CA PHE A 62 -3.69 -17.27 -1.78
C PHE A 62 -2.27 -17.85 -1.94
N ASP A 63 -2.07 -18.77 -2.88
CA ASP A 63 -0.77 -19.33 -3.21
C ASP A 63 0.18 -18.30 -3.87
N ASP A 64 -0.35 -17.34 -4.60
CA ASP A 64 0.46 -16.27 -5.24
C ASP A 64 1.02 -15.31 -4.21
N PHE A 65 0.30 -15.04 -3.12
CA PHE A 65 0.76 -14.19 -2.02
C PHE A 65 2.01 -14.76 -1.32
N PHE A 66 2.12 -16.09 -1.22
CA PHE A 66 3.28 -16.77 -0.63
C PHE A 66 4.40 -17.08 -1.63
N ASN A 67 4.15 -16.97 -2.92
CA ASN A 67 5.11 -17.35 -3.98
C ASN A 67 5.61 -16.16 -4.81
N PHE A 68 5.39 -14.94 -4.39
CA PHE A 68 5.89 -13.73 -5.07
C PHE A 68 7.43 -13.69 -5.06
N PRO A 69 8.15 -13.49 -6.20
CA PRO A 69 7.78 -13.20 -7.60
C PRO A 69 8.18 -14.28 -8.65
N PHE A 70 8.16 -15.58 -8.36
CA PHE A 70 8.88 -16.61 -9.15
C PHE A 70 8.03 -17.61 -9.94
N ASN A 71 6.70 -17.50 -10.01
CA ASN A 71 5.90 -18.49 -10.75
C ASN A 71 5.27 -17.94 -12.04
N ALA A 72 5.58 -18.62 -13.15
CA ALA A 72 4.93 -18.46 -14.44
C ALA A 72 3.50 -19.04 -14.43
N PRO A 73 2.54 -18.48 -15.22
CA PRO A 73 1.15 -18.95 -15.25
C PRO A 73 1.04 -20.38 -15.79
N ARG A 74 0.33 -21.25 -15.07
CA ARG A 74 -0.07 -22.58 -15.57
C ARG A 74 -1.44 -22.50 -16.23
N GLN A 75 -1.53 -22.86 -17.50
CA GLN A 75 -2.78 -23.09 -18.23
C GLN A 75 -3.44 -24.39 -17.75
N GLY A 76 -4.73 -24.36 -17.47
CA GLY A 76 -5.53 -25.53 -17.12
C GLY A 76 -7.04 -25.26 -17.10
N GLU A 77 -7.80 -26.24 -17.57
CA GLU A 77 -9.20 -26.25 -17.99
C GLU A 77 -10.25 -25.85 -16.94
N SER A 78 -11.39 -25.33 -17.47
CA SER A 78 -12.53 -24.82 -16.74
C SER A 78 -13.44 -25.88 -16.12
N LYS A 79 -13.56 -25.87 -14.78
CA LYS A 79 -14.69 -26.42 -14.01
C LYS A 79 -14.90 -25.54 -12.79
N GLU A 80 -16.18 -25.35 -12.38
CA GLU A 80 -16.48 -24.73 -11.09
C GLU A 80 -15.74 -25.51 -10.00
N LYS A 81 -14.78 -24.85 -9.35
CA LYS A 81 -13.97 -25.46 -8.31
C LYS A 81 -14.23 -24.70 -7.02
N THR A 82 -14.72 -25.38 -6.02
CA THR A 82 -14.74 -24.87 -4.65
C THR A 82 -13.30 -24.82 -4.17
N VAL A 83 -12.81 -23.65 -3.88
CA VAL A 83 -11.48 -23.44 -3.30
C VAL A 83 -11.68 -23.11 -1.83
N SER A 84 -11.03 -23.89 -0.96
CA SER A 84 -10.99 -23.60 0.48
C SER A 84 -9.66 -22.93 0.80
N ALA A 85 -9.70 -21.74 1.40
CA ALA A 85 -8.52 -21.12 1.99
C ALA A 85 -8.50 -21.38 3.50
N LEU A 86 -7.31 -21.52 4.06
CA LEU A 86 -7.09 -21.75 5.48
C LEU A 86 -6.11 -20.71 6.01
N GLY A 87 -6.50 -20.08 7.11
CA GLY A 87 -5.66 -19.11 7.82
C GLY A 87 -5.91 -19.19 9.31
N SER A 88 -5.33 -18.24 10.02
CA SER A 88 -5.56 -18.01 11.45
C SER A 88 -6.18 -16.65 11.69
N GLY A 89 -6.72 -16.48 12.88
CA GLY A 89 -7.14 -15.19 13.42
C GLY A 89 -7.02 -15.20 14.94
N PHE A 90 -7.35 -14.11 15.58
CA PHE A 90 -7.38 -14.03 17.03
C PHE A 90 -8.52 -13.13 17.52
N VAL A 91 -9.10 -13.54 18.64
CA VAL A 91 -10.20 -12.83 19.29
C VAL A 91 -9.65 -11.60 20.01
N ILE A 92 -10.25 -10.44 19.80
CA ILE A 92 -9.85 -9.17 20.41
C ILE A 92 -10.85 -8.62 21.44
N THR A 93 -12.05 -9.22 21.50
CA THR A 93 -13.09 -8.83 22.47
C THR A 93 -13.88 -10.05 22.90
N ALA A 94 -14.34 -10.05 24.15
CA ALA A 94 -15.10 -11.15 24.74
C ALA A 94 -16.41 -11.47 23.98
N ASP A 95 -16.99 -10.48 23.28
CA ASP A 95 -18.22 -10.62 22.50
C ASP A 95 -18.00 -11.17 21.09
N GLY A 96 -16.74 -11.48 20.70
CA GLY A 96 -16.44 -12.27 19.49
C GLY A 96 -15.99 -11.49 18.25
N TYR A 97 -15.36 -10.33 18.41
CA TYR A 97 -14.62 -9.72 17.30
C TYR A 97 -13.28 -10.44 17.09
N ILE A 98 -12.96 -10.73 15.83
CA ILE A 98 -11.77 -11.51 15.43
C ILE A 98 -11.02 -10.74 14.34
N VAL A 99 -9.71 -10.66 14.51
CA VAL A 99 -8.79 -10.07 13.54
C VAL A 99 -8.13 -11.15 12.72
N THR A 100 -8.02 -10.93 11.42
CA THR A 100 -7.27 -11.78 10.48
C THR A 100 -6.74 -10.96 9.31
N ASN A 101 -6.12 -11.60 8.32
CA ASN A 101 -5.72 -10.94 7.07
C ASN A 101 -6.88 -10.87 6.07
N ASN A 102 -6.87 -9.82 5.24
CA ASN A 102 -7.84 -9.66 4.15
C ASN A 102 -7.74 -10.81 3.14
N HIS A 103 -6.52 -11.23 2.74
CA HIS A 103 -6.32 -12.30 1.77
C HIS A 103 -6.87 -13.66 2.24
N VAL A 104 -7.08 -13.88 3.54
CA VAL A 104 -7.71 -15.09 4.10
C VAL A 104 -9.21 -15.13 3.80
N VAL A 105 -9.85 -13.97 3.75
CA VAL A 105 -11.32 -13.82 3.62
C VAL A 105 -11.77 -13.14 2.33
N GLU A 106 -10.84 -12.75 1.46
CA GLU A 106 -11.16 -12.09 0.19
C GLU A 106 -11.92 -13.05 -0.75
N ASN A 107 -13.01 -12.56 -1.37
CA ASN A 107 -13.83 -13.31 -2.33
C ASN A 107 -14.47 -14.60 -1.78
N THR A 108 -14.71 -14.68 -0.47
CA THR A 108 -15.33 -15.83 0.16
C THR A 108 -16.87 -15.67 0.28
N THR A 109 -17.59 -16.80 0.23
CA THR A 109 -19.04 -16.85 0.46
C THR A 109 -19.35 -17.21 1.91
N ASP A 110 -18.55 -18.10 2.49
CA ASP A 110 -18.77 -18.62 3.83
C ASP A 110 -17.45 -18.58 4.63
N ILE A 111 -17.53 -18.17 5.88
CA ILE A 111 -16.40 -18.10 6.81
C ILE A 111 -16.74 -18.90 8.06
N GLN A 112 -15.93 -19.89 8.36
CA GLN A 112 -16.03 -20.67 9.59
C GLN A 112 -14.80 -20.47 10.45
N VAL A 113 -15.02 -20.31 11.74
CA VAL A 113 -13.99 -20.12 12.76
C VAL A 113 -14.00 -21.31 13.69
N THR A 114 -12.86 -22.00 13.82
CA THR A 114 -12.70 -23.12 14.75
C THR A 114 -11.73 -22.75 15.85
N PHE A 115 -12.18 -22.86 17.09
CA PHE A 115 -11.41 -22.60 18.30
C PHE A 115 -10.53 -23.80 18.65
N THR A 116 -9.58 -23.60 19.58
CA THR A 116 -8.64 -24.66 20.01
C THR A 116 -9.32 -25.82 20.74
N ASP A 117 -10.50 -25.62 21.32
CA ASP A 117 -11.34 -26.66 21.94
C ASP A 117 -12.16 -27.46 20.92
N GLY A 118 -12.03 -27.16 19.61
CA GLY A 118 -12.76 -27.82 18.52
C GLY A 118 -14.14 -27.24 18.24
N VAL A 119 -14.60 -26.25 18.98
CA VAL A 119 -15.87 -25.57 18.71
C VAL A 119 -15.74 -24.76 17.40
N THR A 120 -16.67 -24.97 16.48
CA THR A 120 -16.77 -24.25 15.20
C THR A 120 -17.98 -23.35 15.20
N MET A 121 -17.80 -22.11 14.75
CA MET A 121 -18.85 -21.08 14.61
C MET A 121 -18.79 -20.46 13.23
N ASP A 122 -19.94 -20.08 12.70
CA ASP A 122 -20.00 -19.23 11.51
C ASP A 122 -19.62 -17.79 11.87
N ALA A 123 -18.84 -17.15 11.00
CA ALA A 123 -18.40 -15.78 11.19
C ALA A 123 -18.89 -14.89 10.07
N SER A 124 -19.23 -13.66 10.40
CA SER A 124 -19.57 -12.62 9.44
C SER A 124 -18.38 -11.70 9.22
N LEU A 125 -18.09 -11.37 7.95
CA LEU A 125 -17.11 -10.33 7.60
C LEU A 125 -17.76 -8.97 7.89
N ILE A 126 -17.21 -8.23 8.88
CA ILE A 126 -17.66 -6.87 9.19
C ILE A 126 -17.14 -5.91 8.13
N ALA A 127 -15.84 -5.91 7.92
CA ALA A 127 -15.18 -5.14 6.87
C ALA A 127 -13.72 -5.60 6.71
N SER A 128 -13.09 -5.21 5.60
CA SER A 128 -11.66 -5.48 5.38
C SER A 128 -10.97 -4.32 4.67
N ASP A 129 -9.66 -4.28 4.79
CA ASP A 129 -8.78 -3.34 4.12
C ASP A 129 -7.71 -4.09 3.33
N LYS A 130 -7.83 -4.04 2.02
CA LYS A 130 -6.91 -4.71 1.10
C LYS A 130 -5.50 -4.09 1.13
N GLU A 131 -5.42 -2.78 1.33
CA GLU A 131 -4.15 -2.05 1.29
C GLU A 131 -3.22 -2.38 2.46
N THR A 132 -3.78 -2.71 3.64
CA THR A 132 -3.03 -3.15 4.81
C THR A 132 -3.15 -4.64 5.07
N ASP A 133 -3.90 -5.37 4.23
CA ASP A 133 -4.14 -6.81 4.38
C ASP A 133 -4.76 -7.20 5.74
N LEU A 134 -5.74 -6.42 6.23
CA LEU A 134 -6.45 -6.67 7.49
C LEU A 134 -7.94 -6.88 7.27
N ALA A 135 -8.55 -7.74 8.07
CA ALA A 135 -9.99 -7.97 8.10
C ALA A 135 -10.50 -8.12 9.53
N LEU A 136 -11.73 -7.66 9.76
CA LEU A 136 -12.46 -7.80 11.00
C LEU A 136 -13.66 -8.72 10.80
N LEU A 137 -13.71 -9.79 11.58
CA LEU A 137 -14.82 -10.74 11.60
C LEU A 137 -15.60 -10.61 12.91
N LYS A 138 -16.81 -11.17 12.92
CA LYS A 138 -17.67 -11.28 14.10
C LYS A 138 -18.29 -12.68 14.14
N VAL A 139 -18.18 -13.33 15.27
CA VAL A 139 -18.94 -14.53 15.60
C VAL A 139 -20.02 -14.17 16.62
N ASP A 140 -21.21 -14.74 16.48
CA ASP A 140 -22.30 -14.56 17.42
C ASP A 140 -22.20 -15.60 18.53
N THR A 141 -22.06 -15.12 19.78
CA THR A 141 -21.89 -15.97 20.95
C THR A 141 -22.56 -15.34 22.17
N GLU A 142 -23.18 -16.19 23.00
CA GLU A 142 -23.70 -15.80 24.31
C GLU A 142 -22.64 -15.96 25.42
N LYS A 143 -21.52 -16.63 25.12
CA LYS A 143 -20.43 -16.88 26.06
C LYS A 143 -19.32 -15.87 25.85
N ASN A 144 -18.70 -15.43 26.93
CA ASN A 144 -17.47 -14.67 26.85
C ASN A 144 -16.36 -15.54 26.28
N LEU A 145 -15.77 -15.09 25.17
CA LEU A 145 -14.63 -15.75 24.55
C LEU A 145 -13.33 -15.29 25.20
N PRO A 146 -12.30 -16.17 25.28
CA PRO A 146 -10.95 -15.73 25.59
C PRO A 146 -10.46 -14.78 24.47
N PHE A 147 -9.85 -13.68 24.87
CA PHE A 147 -9.38 -12.65 23.95
C PHE A 147 -8.03 -12.09 24.38
N VAL A 148 -7.32 -11.48 23.45
CA VAL A 148 -6.03 -10.83 23.64
C VAL A 148 -6.08 -9.36 23.27
N SER A 149 -5.13 -8.59 23.82
CA SER A 149 -5.05 -7.14 23.61
C SER A 149 -3.87 -6.78 22.70
N PHE A 150 -4.04 -5.71 21.93
CA PHE A 150 -2.93 -5.11 21.21
C PHE A 150 -1.96 -4.43 22.18
N GLY A 151 -0.68 -4.76 22.04
CA GLY A 151 0.42 -4.04 22.66
C GLY A 151 0.90 -2.87 21.82
N ASN A 152 1.91 -2.17 22.31
CA ASN A 152 2.54 -1.09 21.57
C ASN A 152 3.73 -1.60 20.73
N SER A 153 3.52 -1.78 19.43
CA SER A 153 4.56 -2.25 18.51
C SER A 153 5.77 -1.32 18.40
N ASP A 154 5.68 -0.04 18.78
CA ASP A 154 6.82 0.86 18.78
C ASP A 154 7.85 0.50 19.86
N ASN A 155 7.45 -0.20 20.91
CA ASN A 155 8.34 -0.72 21.95
C ASN A 155 9.08 -1.99 21.52
N ALA A 156 8.63 -2.68 20.49
CA ALA A 156 9.29 -3.88 19.97
C ALA A 156 10.61 -3.54 19.29
N LYS A 157 11.73 -3.82 19.98
CA LYS A 157 13.08 -3.54 19.48
C LYS A 157 13.65 -4.74 18.74
N VAL A 158 14.53 -4.49 17.76
CA VAL A 158 15.32 -5.54 17.13
C VAL A 158 16.07 -6.33 18.21
N GLY A 159 15.96 -7.66 18.16
CA GLY A 159 16.49 -8.59 19.17
C GLY A 159 15.49 -8.98 20.26
N ASN A 160 14.32 -8.33 20.40
CA ASN A 160 13.30 -8.78 21.34
C ASN A 160 12.72 -10.13 20.91
N TRP A 161 12.53 -11.03 21.89
CA TRP A 161 11.83 -12.29 21.67
C TRP A 161 10.38 -12.07 21.28
N VAL A 162 9.90 -12.89 20.38
CA VAL A 162 8.50 -12.90 19.92
C VAL A 162 8.03 -14.33 19.71
N MET A 163 6.71 -14.51 19.85
CA MET A 163 6.05 -15.80 19.66
C MET A 163 4.89 -15.62 18.67
N ALA A 164 4.90 -16.38 17.58
CA ALA A 164 3.79 -16.44 16.65
C ALA A 164 2.93 -17.67 16.94
N ILE A 165 1.63 -17.46 17.08
CA ILE A 165 0.66 -18.55 17.27
C ILE A 165 -0.26 -18.57 16.04
N GLY A 166 -0.51 -19.76 15.50
CA GLY A 166 -1.54 -20.02 14.51
C GLY A 166 -2.32 -21.28 14.88
N ASN A 167 -3.44 -21.51 14.21
CA ASN A 167 -4.23 -22.72 14.38
C ASN A 167 -4.51 -23.39 13.02
N PRO A 168 -3.46 -23.79 12.27
CA PRO A 168 -3.65 -24.43 10.99
C PRO A 168 -4.46 -25.73 11.17
N PHE A 169 -5.50 -25.90 10.37
CA PHE A 169 -6.35 -27.09 10.35
C PHE A 169 -7.21 -27.33 11.61
N GLY A 170 -7.27 -26.39 12.58
CA GLY A 170 -8.05 -26.56 13.82
C GLY A 170 -7.53 -27.69 14.72
N LEU A 171 -6.25 -28.04 14.65
CA LEU A 171 -5.62 -29.18 15.36
C LEU A 171 -4.99 -28.79 16.72
N GLY A 172 -5.42 -27.68 17.33
CA GLY A 172 -4.97 -27.32 18.69
C GLY A 172 -3.84 -26.29 18.73
N GLY A 173 -3.53 -25.64 17.62
CA GLY A 173 -2.57 -24.54 17.56
C GLY A 173 -1.14 -24.96 17.20
N THR A 174 -0.43 -24.06 16.58
CA THR A 174 1.01 -24.17 16.26
C THR A 174 1.72 -22.95 16.80
N VAL A 175 2.75 -23.17 17.60
CA VAL A 175 3.56 -22.11 18.23
C VAL A 175 4.93 -22.12 17.62
N THR A 176 5.41 -20.94 17.18
CA THR A 176 6.78 -20.72 16.75
C THR A 176 7.35 -19.51 17.49
N ALA A 177 8.63 -19.55 17.81
CA ALA A 177 9.32 -18.45 18.50
C ALA A 177 10.54 -18.00 17.71
N GLY A 178 10.89 -16.76 17.90
CA GLY A 178 12.04 -16.09 17.26
C GLY A 178 12.25 -14.71 17.86
N ILE A 179 12.84 -13.82 17.07
CA ILE A 179 13.10 -12.43 17.48
C ILE A 179 12.53 -11.44 16.48
N VAL A 180 12.40 -10.20 16.89
CA VAL A 180 12.26 -9.08 15.94
C VAL A 180 13.59 -8.93 15.22
N SER A 181 13.65 -9.30 13.94
CA SER A 181 14.88 -9.24 13.11
C SER A 181 15.10 -7.85 12.52
N ALA A 182 14.02 -7.12 12.18
CA ALA A 182 14.04 -5.76 11.67
C ALA A 182 12.68 -5.08 11.83
N ARG A 183 12.64 -3.77 11.60
CA ARG A 183 11.40 -2.98 11.60
C ARG A 183 11.34 -2.09 10.37
N GLY A 184 10.13 -1.61 10.05
CA GLY A 184 9.96 -0.68 8.94
C GLY A 184 10.19 -1.31 7.56
N ARG A 185 10.01 -2.63 7.43
CA ARG A 185 10.21 -3.30 6.15
C ARG A 185 9.08 -2.97 5.18
N MET A 186 9.47 -2.57 3.97
CA MET A 186 8.59 -2.30 2.84
C MET A 186 8.79 -3.43 1.82
N LEU A 187 7.73 -4.09 1.42
CA LEU A 187 7.73 -5.17 0.42
C LEU A 187 7.26 -4.60 -0.93
N ALA A 188 5.97 -4.66 -1.18
CA ALA A 188 5.37 -4.21 -2.43
C ALA A 188 4.16 -3.27 -2.23
N GLY A 189 3.60 -3.23 -1.04
CA GLY A 189 2.43 -2.41 -0.70
C GLY A 189 2.78 -0.93 -0.46
N ARG A 190 1.82 -0.06 -0.77
CA ARG A 190 1.98 1.39 -0.61
C ARG A 190 2.13 1.83 0.84
N TYR A 191 1.53 1.10 1.78
CA TYR A 191 1.49 1.43 3.21
C TYR A 191 2.29 0.45 4.08
N ASP A 192 3.16 -0.34 3.47
CA ASP A 192 3.98 -1.33 4.15
C ASP A 192 4.81 -0.71 5.28
N ASN A 193 4.79 -1.38 6.43
CA ASN A 193 5.60 -1.05 7.59
C ASN A 193 5.80 -2.29 8.46
N TYR A 194 6.26 -3.38 7.88
CA TYR A 194 6.29 -4.67 8.56
C TYR A 194 7.36 -4.76 9.67
N ILE A 195 7.01 -5.50 10.71
CA ILE A 195 7.98 -6.11 11.63
C ILE A 195 8.49 -7.39 10.94
N GLN A 196 9.80 -7.50 10.76
CA GLN A 196 10.43 -8.74 10.29
C GLN A 196 10.78 -9.61 11.49
N THR A 197 10.50 -10.90 11.40
CA THR A 197 10.84 -11.91 12.41
C THR A 197 11.40 -13.17 11.76
N ASP A 198 12.25 -13.90 12.48
CA ASP A 198 12.72 -15.24 12.14
C ASP A 198 11.87 -16.34 12.79
N ALA A 199 10.91 -15.99 13.65
CA ALA A 199 9.83 -16.92 14.02
C ALA A 199 9.20 -17.47 12.75
N SER A 200 9.07 -18.79 12.66
CA SER A 200 8.61 -19.43 11.43
C SER A 200 7.17 -19.07 11.09
N ILE A 201 6.99 -18.22 10.08
CA ILE A 201 5.69 -17.93 9.49
C ILE A 201 5.51 -18.84 8.28
N ASN A 202 4.36 -19.50 8.19
CA ASN A 202 4.01 -20.44 7.13
C ASN A 202 2.51 -20.33 6.82
N LYS A 203 2.07 -21.02 5.75
CA LYS A 203 0.64 -21.21 5.48
C LYS A 203 -0.02 -21.83 6.72
N GLY A 204 -0.94 -21.09 7.31
CA GLY A 204 -1.70 -21.51 8.48
C GLY A 204 -1.51 -20.65 9.73
N ASN A 205 -0.41 -19.89 9.89
CA ASN A 205 -0.34 -18.86 10.94
C ASN A 205 -0.51 -17.41 10.42
N SER A 206 -0.72 -17.23 9.10
CA SER A 206 -1.14 -15.94 8.51
C SER A 206 -2.48 -15.51 9.07
N GLY A 207 -2.59 -14.24 9.47
CA GLY A 207 -3.73 -13.67 10.17
C GLY A 207 -3.71 -13.90 11.68
N GLY A 208 -2.87 -14.81 12.17
CA GLY A 208 -2.65 -15.03 13.60
C GLY A 208 -1.77 -13.95 14.24
N PRO A 209 -1.72 -13.91 15.59
CA PRO A 209 -0.97 -12.89 16.32
C PRO A 209 0.52 -13.19 16.40
N LEU A 210 1.32 -12.13 16.44
CA LEU A 210 2.71 -12.11 16.90
C LEU A 210 2.73 -11.46 18.29
N PHE A 211 3.12 -12.22 19.31
CA PHE A 211 3.15 -11.80 20.70
C PHE A 211 4.53 -11.36 21.15
N ASP A 212 4.58 -10.40 22.08
CA ASP A 212 5.74 -10.20 22.95
C ASP A 212 5.74 -11.19 24.12
N LEU A 213 6.76 -11.08 25.00
CA LEU A 213 6.86 -11.95 26.19
C LEU A 213 5.88 -11.60 27.31
N ASP A 214 5.23 -10.43 27.23
CA ASP A 214 4.19 -10.00 28.16
C ASP A 214 2.77 -10.46 27.73
N GLY A 215 2.68 -11.22 26.62
CA GLY A 215 1.42 -11.73 26.08
C GLY A 215 0.61 -10.72 25.26
N ASN A 216 1.18 -9.58 24.92
CA ASN A 216 0.50 -8.59 24.09
C ASN A 216 0.75 -8.86 22.60
N VAL A 217 -0.27 -8.63 21.77
CA VAL A 217 -0.13 -8.70 20.31
C VAL A 217 0.64 -7.49 19.82
N ILE A 218 1.87 -7.68 19.32
CA ILE A 218 2.71 -6.63 18.71
C ILE A 218 2.61 -6.62 17.19
N GLY A 219 1.99 -7.62 16.58
CA GLY A 219 1.77 -7.67 15.14
C GLY A 219 0.77 -8.73 14.71
N VAL A 220 0.31 -8.64 13.47
CA VAL A 220 -0.52 -9.64 12.78
C VAL A 220 0.34 -10.30 11.71
N ASN A 221 0.57 -11.62 11.82
CA ASN A 221 1.36 -12.36 10.85
C ASN A 221 0.71 -12.28 9.48
N SER A 222 1.44 -11.88 8.44
CA SER A 222 0.86 -11.64 7.11
C SER A 222 1.62 -12.37 6.00
N ALA A 223 2.91 -12.15 5.87
CA ALA A 223 3.66 -12.56 4.69
C ALA A 223 4.98 -13.28 5.02
N ILE A 224 5.49 -14.01 4.03
CA ILE A 224 6.88 -14.49 4.01
C ILE A 224 7.55 -14.14 2.68
N ILE A 225 8.87 -13.96 2.68
CA ILE A 225 9.66 -14.03 1.46
C ILE A 225 10.27 -15.43 1.40
N SER A 226 9.88 -16.22 0.41
CA SER A 226 10.34 -17.60 0.28
C SER A 226 10.32 -18.08 -1.17
N PRO A 227 11.43 -18.61 -1.69
CA PRO A 227 11.47 -19.23 -3.02
C PRO A 227 10.68 -20.55 -3.11
N SER A 228 10.48 -21.22 -1.97
CA SER A 228 9.86 -22.57 -1.89
C SER A 228 8.47 -22.59 -1.25
N GLY A 229 7.99 -21.43 -0.77
CA GLY A 229 6.72 -21.32 -0.04
C GLY A 229 6.77 -21.77 1.43
N GLY A 230 7.93 -22.18 1.94
CA GLY A 230 8.17 -22.48 3.36
C GLY A 230 9.02 -21.39 4.04
N SER A 231 8.97 -21.34 5.38
CA SER A 231 9.77 -20.36 6.14
C SER A 231 11.27 -20.57 5.95
N ILE A 232 11.99 -19.49 5.68
CA ILE A 232 13.45 -19.41 5.64
C ILE A 232 14.00 -18.37 6.63
N GLY A 233 13.21 -18.00 7.65
CA GLY A 233 13.57 -16.97 8.62
C GLY A 233 13.25 -15.54 8.16
N LEU A 234 12.43 -15.35 7.13
CA LEU A 234 12.00 -14.06 6.61
C LEU A 234 10.46 -13.96 6.70
N GLY A 235 9.97 -13.88 7.94
CA GLY A 235 8.56 -13.64 8.26
C GLY A 235 8.27 -12.15 8.46
N PHE A 236 7.05 -11.71 8.17
CA PHE A 236 6.60 -10.33 8.25
C PHE A 236 5.25 -10.25 8.94
N ALA A 237 5.16 -9.34 9.91
CA ALA A 237 3.94 -9.06 10.65
C ALA A 237 3.56 -7.58 10.53
N ILE A 238 2.27 -7.30 10.38
CA ILE A 238 1.69 -5.94 10.38
C ILE A 238 1.77 -5.43 11.82
N PRO A 239 2.41 -4.26 12.10
CA PRO A 239 2.56 -3.75 13.46
C PRO A 239 1.22 -3.51 14.16
N SER A 240 1.14 -3.82 15.44
CA SER A 240 -0.11 -3.68 16.23
C SER A 240 -0.65 -2.25 16.28
N ASN A 241 0.21 -1.23 16.29
CA ASN A 241 -0.24 0.16 16.29
C ASN A 241 -0.97 0.52 14.99
N LEU A 242 -0.50 -0.01 13.85
CA LEU A 242 -1.22 0.13 12.57
C LEU A 242 -2.50 -0.71 12.60
N ALA A 243 -2.39 -1.99 12.99
CA ALA A 243 -3.53 -2.91 13.01
C ALA A 243 -4.67 -2.40 13.91
N SER A 244 -4.39 -1.96 15.13
CA SER A 244 -5.41 -1.45 16.06
C SER A 244 -6.15 -0.24 15.50
N ASN A 245 -5.44 0.71 14.86
CA ASN A 245 -6.05 1.88 14.24
C ASN A 245 -6.98 1.51 13.08
N ILE A 246 -6.56 0.55 12.24
CA ILE A 246 -7.36 0.06 11.11
C ILE A 246 -8.59 -0.70 11.62
N ILE A 247 -8.40 -1.63 12.56
CA ILE A 247 -9.50 -2.43 13.15
C ILE A 247 -10.54 -1.55 13.84
N GLU A 248 -10.13 -0.49 14.54
CA GLU A 248 -11.07 0.45 15.15
C GLU A 248 -11.90 1.21 14.11
N GLN A 249 -11.30 1.62 12.99
CA GLN A 249 -12.05 2.22 11.88
C GLN A 249 -13.00 1.22 11.23
N LEU A 250 -12.54 -0.02 10.93
CA LEU A 250 -13.41 -1.07 10.39
C LEU A 250 -14.59 -1.38 11.30
N ARG A 251 -14.36 -1.40 12.62
CA ARG A 251 -15.41 -1.65 13.62
C ARG A 251 -16.41 -0.50 13.70
N SER A 252 -15.94 0.75 13.70
CA SER A 252 -16.79 1.92 13.97
C SER A 252 -17.53 2.43 12.73
N THR A 253 -16.90 2.39 11.55
CA THR A 253 -17.44 2.99 10.30
C THR A 253 -17.60 2.00 9.17
N GLY A 254 -16.98 0.83 9.25
CA GLY A 254 -16.92 -0.13 8.13
C GLY A 254 -15.98 0.28 6.99
N GLU A 255 -15.36 1.45 7.07
CA GLU A 255 -14.53 2.02 6.01
C GLU A 255 -13.23 2.61 6.56
N ILE A 256 -12.16 2.49 5.79
CA ILE A 256 -10.89 3.13 6.12
C ILE A 256 -10.79 4.48 5.42
N LYS A 257 -10.65 5.54 6.21
CA LYS A 257 -10.36 6.89 5.73
C LYS A 257 -8.88 7.18 5.93
N ARG A 258 -8.17 7.40 4.83
CA ARG A 258 -6.76 7.80 4.84
C ARG A 258 -6.62 9.27 4.55
N ALA A 259 -5.69 9.91 5.23
CA ALA A 259 -5.32 11.27 4.86
C ALA A 259 -4.65 11.26 3.48
N TRP A 260 -4.85 12.35 2.75
CA TRP A 260 -4.42 12.50 1.37
C TRP A 260 -3.76 13.84 1.12
N LEU A 261 -2.65 13.80 0.39
CA LEU A 261 -1.87 14.97 -0.01
C LEU A 261 -2.14 15.39 -1.46
N GLY A 262 -2.36 14.42 -2.35
CA GLY A 262 -2.66 14.65 -3.76
C GLY A 262 -1.46 14.96 -4.63
N VAL A 263 -0.34 14.27 -4.38
CA VAL A 263 0.89 14.35 -5.16
C VAL A 263 1.17 13.01 -5.85
N ARG A 264 1.70 13.07 -7.07
CA ARG A 264 2.43 11.96 -7.71
C ARG A 264 3.91 12.16 -7.44
N ILE A 265 4.59 11.11 -7.02
CA ILE A 265 5.97 11.18 -6.57
C ILE A 265 6.84 10.15 -7.28
N GLN A 266 8.12 10.48 -7.40
CA GLN A 266 9.14 9.57 -7.87
C GLN A 266 10.36 9.58 -6.95
N GLU A 267 11.23 8.60 -7.13
CA GLU A 267 12.47 8.46 -6.40
C GLU A 267 13.45 9.59 -6.72
N VAL A 268 14.12 10.08 -5.70
CA VAL A 268 15.24 10.99 -5.84
C VAL A 268 16.50 10.14 -6.01
N THR A 269 17.04 10.10 -7.24
CA THR A 269 18.32 9.43 -7.52
C THR A 269 19.49 10.35 -7.16
N ASP A 270 20.71 9.78 -7.12
CA ASP A 270 21.93 10.56 -6.87
C ASP A 270 22.12 11.68 -7.90
N GLU A 271 21.77 11.40 -9.18
CA GLU A 271 21.87 12.39 -10.25
C GLU A 271 20.86 13.52 -10.05
N ILE A 272 19.62 13.21 -9.65
CA ILE A 272 18.59 14.21 -9.35
C ILE A 272 19.05 15.07 -8.17
N ALA A 273 19.46 14.46 -7.05
CA ALA A 273 19.92 15.20 -5.86
C ALA A 273 21.04 16.19 -6.21
N LYS A 274 22.06 15.73 -6.92
CA LYS A 274 23.19 16.57 -7.39
C LYS A 274 22.74 17.68 -8.33
N SER A 275 21.79 17.41 -9.24
CA SER A 275 21.34 18.41 -10.23
C SER A 275 20.53 19.56 -9.61
N VAL A 276 19.91 19.33 -8.44
CA VAL A 276 19.14 20.35 -7.70
C VAL A 276 19.86 20.87 -6.46
N GLY A 277 21.15 20.53 -6.28
CA GLY A 277 21.96 20.99 -5.15
C GLY A 277 21.56 20.41 -3.79
N LEU A 278 20.96 19.23 -3.75
CA LEU A 278 20.59 18.56 -2.50
C LEU A 278 21.79 17.74 -1.98
N ASP A 279 22.15 17.91 -0.71
CA ASP A 279 23.38 17.34 -0.13
C ASP A 279 23.40 15.82 -0.05
N LYS A 280 22.22 15.18 0.06
CA LYS A 280 22.08 13.72 0.14
C LYS A 280 20.88 13.24 -0.67
N THR A 281 20.92 11.98 -1.07
CA THR A 281 19.82 11.30 -1.79
C THR A 281 18.76 10.86 -0.79
N TYR A 282 17.67 11.65 -0.66
CA TYR A 282 16.50 11.37 0.17
C TYR A 282 15.31 12.21 -0.30
N GLY A 283 14.14 11.94 0.27
CA GLY A 283 12.91 12.65 -0.07
C GLY A 283 12.09 11.97 -1.16
N ALA A 284 11.05 12.66 -1.57
CA ALA A 284 10.13 12.26 -2.63
C ALA A 284 9.98 13.43 -3.62
N LEU A 285 10.43 13.26 -4.86
CA LEU A 285 10.29 14.27 -5.91
C LEU A 285 8.85 14.31 -6.39
N VAL A 286 8.22 15.49 -6.35
CA VAL A 286 6.87 15.72 -6.85
C VAL A 286 6.91 15.77 -8.37
N GLN A 287 6.40 14.72 -9.00
CA GLN A 287 6.27 14.58 -10.46
C GLN A 287 5.01 15.25 -10.98
N GLY A 288 4.01 15.40 -10.13
CA GLY A 288 2.74 16.01 -10.49
C GLY A 288 1.82 16.19 -9.29
N LEU A 289 0.79 16.99 -9.48
CA LEU A 289 -0.22 17.32 -8.48
C LEU A 289 -1.61 17.02 -9.05
N THR A 290 -2.48 16.45 -8.22
CA THR A 290 -3.91 16.43 -8.55
C THR A 290 -4.45 17.85 -8.40
N ALA A 291 -5.20 18.34 -9.37
CA ALA A 291 -5.81 19.68 -9.32
C ALA A 291 -6.68 19.80 -8.06
N GLU A 292 -6.66 20.99 -7.46
CA GLU A 292 -7.40 21.28 -6.22
C GLU A 292 -7.08 20.35 -5.03
N SER A 293 -6.00 19.59 -5.14
CA SER A 293 -5.55 18.74 -4.03
C SER A 293 -5.03 19.58 -2.85
N PRO A 294 -5.00 19.00 -1.63
CA PRO A 294 -4.40 19.63 -0.47
C PRO A 294 -3.00 20.22 -0.71
N ALA A 295 -2.15 19.47 -1.43
CA ALA A 295 -0.79 19.91 -1.76
C ALA A 295 -0.79 21.10 -2.73
N ALA A 296 -1.62 21.05 -3.80
CA ALA A 296 -1.73 22.14 -4.76
C ALA A 296 -2.23 23.43 -4.11
N LEU A 297 -3.27 23.33 -3.27
CA LEU A 297 -3.83 24.47 -2.53
C LEU A 297 -2.84 25.08 -1.52
N ALA A 298 -1.94 24.27 -0.97
CA ALA A 298 -0.90 24.71 -0.04
C ALA A 298 0.35 25.26 -0.73
N GLY A 299 0.41 25.26 -2.06
CA GLY A 299 1.52 25.80 -2.84
C GLY A 299 2.71 24.85 -3.04
N VAL A 300 2.51 23.56 -2.88
CA VAL A 300 3.44 22.53 -3.40
C VAL A 300 3.45 22.63 -4.92
N LYS A 301 4.61 22.43 -5.54
CA LYS A 301 4.79 22.51 -7.00
C LYS A 301 5.45 21.25 -7.55
N GLU A 302 5.26 21.04 -8.83
CA GLU A 302 6.05 20.05 -9.57
C GLU A 302 7.52 20.44 -9.51
N GLY A 303 8.39 19.45 -9.33
CA GLY A 303 9.83 19.64 -9.12
C GLY A 303 10.25 19.85 -7.66
N ASP A 304 9.32 20.05 -6.71
CA ASP A 304 9.64 20.04 -5.28
C ASP A 304 10.13 18.66 -4.84
N ILE A 305 11.09 18.61 -3.92
CA ILE A 305 11.43 17.37 -3.21
C ILE A 305 10.90 17.48 -1.79
N ILE A 306 9.92 16.64 -1.44
CA ILE A 306 9.39 16.58 -0.07
C ILE A 306 10.42 15.82 0.78
N VAL A 307 11.06 16.51 1.72
CA VAL A 307 12.15 15.99 2.56
C VAL A 307 11.72 15.68 3.98
N GLU A 308 10.62 16.30 4.46
CA GLU A 308 10.09 16.08 5.80
C GLU A 308 8.56 16.23 5.77
N PHE A 309 7.87 15.39 6.52
CA PHE A 309 6.43 15.44 6.69
C PHE A 309 6.09 15.34 8.19
N ASP A 310 5.47 16.39 8.72
CA ASP A 310 5.02 16.50 10.12
C ASP A 310 6.12 16.14 11.14
N GLY A 311 7.34 16.68 10.92
CA GLY A 311 8.54 16.47 11.76
C GLY A 311 9.25 15.13 11.54
N LYS A 312 8.80 14.30 10.59
CA LYS A 312 9.44 13.03 10.25
C LYS A 312 10.17 13.14 8.92
N GLU A 313 11.43 12.73 8.88
CA GLU A 313 12.23 12.71 7.64
C GLU A 313 11.61 11.76 6.62
N VAL A 314 11.54 12.17 5.36
CA VAL A 314 11.15 11.35 4.23
C VAL A 314 12.41 10.73 3.63
N GLU A 315 12.83 9.57 4.16
CA GLU A 315 14.05 8.88 3.74
C GLU A 315 14.01 8.45 2.26
N SER A 316 12.83 8.17 1.73
CA SER A 316 12.60 7.82 0.32
C SER A 316 11.15 8.07 -0.08
N GLN A 317 10.87 8.07 -1.38
CA GLN A 317 9.50 8.20 -1.91
C GLN A 317 8.51 7.16 -1.31
N LYS A 318 8.99 5.95 -0.98
CA LYS A 318 8.15 4.87 -0.44
C LYS A 318 7.63 5.15 0.97
N VAL A 319 8.31 5.99 1.74
CA VAL A 319 7.92 6.33 3.12
C VAL A 319 6.78 7.35 3.16
N LEU A 320 6.75 8.29 2.21
CA LEU A 320 5.80 9.42 2.24
C LEU A 320 4.33 9.00 2.24
N PRO A 321 3.86 8.03 1.41
CA PRO A 321 2.44 7.63 1.41
C PRO A 321 1.95 7.17 2.79
N ARG A 322 2.77 6.40 3.51
CA ARG A 322 2.46 5.95 4.86
C ARG A 322 2.41 7.11 5.86
N LEU A 323 3.42 7.99 5.85
CA LEU A 323 3.43 9.15 6.75
C LEU A 323 2.19 10.02 6.56
N VAL A 324 1.75 10.20 5.31
CA VAL A 324 0.53 10.96 4.99
C VAL A 324 -0.71 10.20 5.48
N ALA A 325 -0.82 8.88 5.21
CA ALA A 325 -1.97 8.07 5.60
C ALA A 325 -2.18 8.00 7.11
N ASP A 326 -1.09 7.99 7.89
CA ASP A 326 -1.10 7.97 9.36
C ASP A 326 -1.46 9.34 9.98
N ALA A 327 -1.47 10.41 9.18
CA ALA A 327 -1.73 11.76 9.68
C ALA A 327 -3.24 12.02 9.92
N LYS A 328 -3.54 13.04 10.72
CA LYS A 328 -4.94 13.38 11.05
C LYS A 328 -5.60 14.16 9.92
N ILE A 329 -6.68 13.59 9.38
CA ILE A 329 -7.51 14.22 8.35
C ILE A 329 -8.05 15.57 8.84
N GLY A 330 -8.02 16.58 7.97
CA GLY A 330 -8.55 17.92 8.23
C GLY A 330 -7.67 18.79 9.13
N LYS A 331 -6.58 18.25 9.69
CA LYS A 331 -5.58 19.03 10.43
C LYS A 331 -4.46 19.48 9.50
N PRO A 332 -3.85 20.66 9.76
CA PRO A 332 -2.66 21.08 9.06
C PRO A 332 -1.50 20.14 9.39
N ALA A 333 -0.80 19.63 8.38
CA ALA A 333 0.48 18.96 8.49
C ALA A 333 1.58 19.89 7.95
N LEU A 334 2.75 19.86 8.56
CA LEU A 334 3.90 20.64 8.11
C LEU A 334 4.66 19.80 7.06
N VAL A 335 4.75 20.32 5.84
CA VAL A 335 5.49 19.70 4.73
C VAL A 335 6.70 20.57 4.41
N LYS A 336 7.89 20.01 4.58
CA LYS A 336 9.14 20.68 4.23
C LYS A 336 9.59 20.19 2.87
N VAL A 337 9.75 21.13 1.96
CA VAL A 337 10.19 20.84 0.58
C VAL A 337 11.52 21.53 0.29
N TRP A 338 12.30 20.90 -0.59
CA TRP A 338 13.47 21.49 -1.25
C TRP A 338 13.02 22.05 -2.60
N ARG A 339 13.24 23.34 -2.81
CA ARG A 339 12.88 24.09 -4.02
C ARG A 339 13.88 25.22 -4.23
N ASP A 340 14.38 25.38 -5.45
CA ASP A 340 15.31 26.47 -5.81
C ASP A 340 16.48 26.58 -4.81
N GLU A 341 17.16 25.45 -4.55
CA GLU A 341 18.29 25.34 -3.63
C GLU A 341 18.02 25.82 -2.18
N SER A 342 16.75 25.79 -1.75
CA SER A 342 16.34 26.21 -0.41
C SER A 342 15.24 25.34 0.18
N PHE A 343 15.22 25.26 1.54
CA PHE A 343 14.11 24.59 2.24
C PHE A 343 12.95 25.55 2.47
N LEU A 344 11.75 25.10 2.13
CA LEU A 344 10.48 25.80 2.38
C LEU A 344 9.59 24.94 3.25
N ASN A 345 8.89 25.55 4.20
CA ASN A 345 7.89 24.92 5.03
C ASN A 345 6.50 25.33 4.55
N LEU A 346 5.69 24.34 4.19
CA LEU A 346 4.31 24.53 3.73
C LEU A 346 3.34 23.88 4.72
N SER A 347 2.29 24.60 5.08
CA SER A 347 1.22 24.06 5.94
C SER A 347 0.10 23.51 5.06
N VAL A 348 -0.09 22.20 5.07
CA VAL A 348 -1.04 21.49 4.21
C VAL A 348 -2.19 20.94 5.03
N LYS A 349 -3.43 21.39 4.78
CA LYS A 349 -4.63 20.80 5.39
C LYS A 349 -5.01 19.55 4.63
N LEU A 350 -4.71 18.37 5.21
CA LEU A 350 -4.92 17.08 4.56
C LEU A 350 -6.40 16.81 4.28
N GLY A 351 -6.68 16.26 3.10
CA GLY A 351 -7.99 15.77 2.69
C GLY A 351 -8.20 14.29 3.03
N ILE A 352 -9.34 13.77 2.63
CA ILE A 352 -9.61 12.32 2.60
C ILE A 352 -9.16 11.80 1.24
N GLN A 353 -8.48 10.66 1.23
CA GLN A 353 -8.10 10.00 -0.02
C GLN A 353 -9.35 9.66 -0.83
N PRO A 354 -9.48 10.15 -2.08
CA PRO A 354 -10.58 9.77 -2.95
C PRO A 354 -10.53 8.28 -3.28
N SER A 355 -11.69 7.67 -3.58
CA SER A 355 -11.71 6.28 -4.09
C SER A 355 -10.94 6.17 -5.41
N ALA A 356 -10.48 4.95 -5.74
CA ALA A 356 -9.78 4.71 -7.01
C ALA A 356 -10.62 5.14 -8.23
N GLU A 357 -11.94 4.93 -8.18
CA GLU A 357 -12.88 5.37 -9.22
C GLU A 357 -12.96 6.90 -9.31
N THR A 358 -12.99 7.58 -8.16
CA THR A 358 -12.97 9.04 -8.11
C THR A 358 -11.63 9.59 -8.61
N LEU A 359 -10.50 9.01 -8.23
CA LEU A 359 -9.18 9.40 -8.75
C LEU A 359 -9.08 9.19 -10.24
N ALA A 360 -9.55 8.05 -10.77
CA ALA A 360 -9.59 7.78 -12.20
C ALA A 360 -10.50 8.78 -12.93
N SER A 361 -11.64 9.15 -12.35
CA SER A 361 -12.53 10.17 -12.95
C SER A 361 -11.92 11.57 -12.92
N ILE A 362 -11.21 11.94 -11.84
CA ILE A 362 -10.48 13.20 -11.74
C ILE A 362 -9.33 13.22 -12.76
N GLU A 363 -8.55 12.17 -12.86
CA GLU A 363 -7.46 12.06 -13.84
C GLU A 363 -7.97 12.09 -15.27
N ASN A 364 -9.07 11.42 -15.57
CA ASN A 364 -9.74 11.48 -16.88
C ASN A 364 -10.26 12.89 -17.18
N ASN A 365 -10.85 13.60 -16.21
CA ASN A 365 -11.31 14.97 -16.40
C ASN A 365 -10.18 15.98 -16.55
N ILE A 366 -9.04 15.80 -15.85
CA ILE A 366 -7.87 16.69 -15.93
C ILE A 366 -7.09 16.43 -17.24
N SER A 367 -7.09 15.18 -17.72
CA SER A 367 -6.42 14.83 -18.98
C SER A 367 -7.21 15.24 -20.21
N THR A 368 -8.50 15.58 -20.05
CA THR A 368 -9.40 15.91 -21.17
C THR A 368 -9.44 17.42 -21.39
N VAL A 369 -9.04 17.83 -22.56
CA VAL A 369 -9.03 19.22 -23.00
C VAL A 369 -10.16 19.43 -24.03
N SER A 370 -11.03 20.42 -23.79
CA SER A 370 -12.11 20.75 -24.72
C SER A 370 -11.61 21.73 -25.78
N ILE A 371 -11.76 21.36 -27.05
CA ILE A 371 -11.51 22.23 -28.18
C ILE A 371 -12.86 22.60 -28.77
N LYS A 372 -13.38 23.71 -28.29
CA LYS A 372 -14.74 24.21 -28.65
C LYS A 372 -14.86 24.49 -30.14
N GLU A 373 -13.79 24.98 -30.74
CA GLU A 373 -13.72 25.37 -32.16
C GLU A 373 -13.86 24.17 -33.12
N LEU A 374 -13.54 22.98 -32.65
CA LEU A 374 -13.69 21.72 -33.36
C LEU A 374 -14.85 20.87 -32.84
N GLY A 375 -15.45 21.26 -31.69
CA GLY A 375 -16.50 20.50 -31.01
C GLY A 375 -16.04 19.11 -30.52
N ILE A 376 -14.80 19.03 -30.01
CA ILE A 376 -14.22 17.78 -29.51
C ILE A 376 -13.64 17.96 -28.10
N GLN A 377 -13.56 16.85 -27.39
CA GLN A 377 -12.70 16.71 -26.20
C GLN A 377 -11.57 15.73 -26.53
N ILE A 378 -10.38 16.06 -26.09
CA ILE A 378 -9.17 15.27 -26.35
C ILE A 378 -8.41 14.99 -25.06
N LYS A 379 -7.61 13.93 -25.06
CA LYS A 379 -6.58 13.66 -24.05
C LYS A 379 -5.29 13.17 -24.69
N SER A 380 -4.17 13.29 -23.97
CA SER A 380 -2.91 12.64 -24.37
C SER A 380 -3.04 11.12 -24.27
N ILE A 381 -2.32 10.38 -25.12
CA ILE A 381 -2.34 8.90 -25.13
C ILE A 381 -1.69 8.38 -23.84
N SER A 382 -2.44 7.64 -23.03
CA SER A 382 -1.92 6.94 -21.85
C SER A 382 -1.47 5.52 -22.18
N ASP A 383 -0.77 4.85 -21.25
CA ASP A 383 -0.38 3.44 -21.39
C ASP A 383 -1.61 2.52 -21.46
N ASP A 384 -2.67 2.82 -20.73
CA ASP A 384 -3.94 2.09 -20.79
C ASP A 384 -4.61 2.23 -22.16
N ASP A 385 -4.57 3.43 -22.76
CA ASP A 385 -5.10 3.63 -24.11
C ASP A 385 -4.28 2.84 -25.14
N ARG A 386 -2.97 2.75 -24.98
CA ARG A 386 -2.11 1.93 -25.84
C ARG A 386 -2.48 0.46 -25.79
N LEU A 387 -2.76 -0.07 -24.59
CA LEU A 387 -3.21 -1.44 -24.39
C LEU A 387 -4.61 -1.66 -24.96
N ARG A 388 -5.57 -0.78 -24.65
CA ARG A 388 -6.97 -0.87 -25.06
C ARG A 388 -7.14 -0.80 -26.57
N LEU A 389 -6.44 0.13 -27.22
CA LEU A 389 -6.52 0.38 -28.66
C LEU A 389 -5.43 -0.36 -29.45
N LYS A 390 -4.59 -1.17 -28.79
CA LYS A 390 -3.47 -1.93 -29.40
C LYS A 390 -2.53 -1.04 -30.21
N LEU A 391 -2.17 0.11 -29.65
CA LEU A 391 -1.30 1.09 -30.29
C LEU A 391 0.17 0.74 -30.09
N SER A 392 1.01 1.15 -31.04
CA SER A 392 2.47 1.08 -30.91
C SER A 392 2.97 2.00 -29.80
N ASN A 393 4.01 1.58 -29.05
CA ASN A 393 4.64 2.39 -28.00
C ASN A 393 5.22 3.72 -28.52
N ASN A 394 5.53 3.80 -29.80
CA ASN A 394 6.11 4.98 -30.43
C ASN A 394 5.07 5.91 -31.07
N LEU A 395 3.77 5.58 -31.00
CA LEU A 395 2.71 6.42 -31.56
C LEU A 395 2.45 7.60 -30.63
N ASN A 396 2.74 8.81 -31.08
CA ASN A 396 2.43 10.05 -30.36
C ASN A 396 1.19 10.71 -30.96
N GLY A 397 0.45 11.45 -30.14
CA GLY A 397 -0.78 12.11 -30.56
C GLY A 397 -1.74 12.33 -29.40
N VAL A 398 -2.96 12.72 -29.74
CA VAL A 398 -4.07 12.90 -28.78
C VAL A 398 -5.28 12.09 -29.21
N ILE A 399 -6.00 11.51 -28.25
CA ILE A 399 -7.22 10.71 -28.46
C ILE A 399 -8.44 11.60 -28.30
N ILE A 400 -9.42 11.49 -29.17
CA ILE A 400 -10.74 12.08 -29.02
C ILE A 400 -11.51 11.28 -27.97
N THR A 401 -11.89 11.93 -26.86
CA THR A 401 -12.67 11.32 -25.79
C THR A 401 -14.15 11.60 -25.90
N ASP A 402 -14.52 12.72 -26.54
CA ASP A 402 -15.89 13.10 -26.82
C ASP A 402 -15.96 13.95 -28.09
N ILE A 403 -17.06 13.89 -28.83
CA ILE A 403 -17.27 14.66 -30.05
C ILE A 403 -18.74 15.09 -30.15
N SER A 404 -18.94 16.40 -30.29
CA SER A 404 -20.26 16.94 -30.48
C SER A 404 -20.93 16.41 -31.76
N ALA A 405 -22.21 16.04 -31.69
CA ALA A 405 -22.96 15.58 -32.85
C ALA A 405 -22.97 16.61 -34.01
N ASP A 406 -22.83 17.89 -33.69
CA ASP A 406 -22.81 19.00 -34.66
C ASP A 406 -21.39 19.26 -35.22
N SER A 407 -20.38 18.59 -34.70
CA SER A 407 -19.00 18.79 -35.15
C SER A 407 -18.86 18.46 -36.65
N PHE A 408 -18.10 19.30 -37.36
CA PHE A 408 -17.72 19.03 -38.74
C PHE A 408 -17.00 17.69 -38.88
N LEU A 409 -16.21 17.30 -37.87
CA LEU A 409 -15.42 16.07 -37.88
C LEU A 409 -16.29 14.79 -37.91
N VAL A 410 -17.46 14.79 -37.24
CA VAL A 410 -18.42 13.68 -37.31
C VAL A 410 -18.86 13.43 -38.76
N ARG A 411 -19.13 14.50 -39.52
CA ARG A 411 -19.50 14.39 -40.95
C ARG A 411 -18.36 13.86 -41.82
N GLN A 412 -17.13 13.97 -41.36
CA GLN A 412 -15.94 13.41 -42.00
C GLN A 412 -15.63 11.97 -41.54
N GLY A 413 -16.53 11.36 -40.73
CA GLY A 413 -16.38 10.01 -40.23
C GLY A 413 -15.32 9.88 -39.14
N ILE A 414 -15.14 10.92 -38.31
CA ILE A 414 -14.33 10.90 -37.10
C ILE A 414 -15.25 10.59 -35.92
N SER A 415 -14.75 9.79 -34.99
CA SER A 415 -15.45 9.28 -33.82
C SER A 415 -14.58 9.34 -32.57
N VAL A 416 -15.20 9.04 -31.43
CA VAL A 416 -14.48 8.79 -30.18
C VAL A 416 -13.46 7.66 -30.39
N ASP A 417 -12.31 7.75 -29.73
CA ASP A 417 -11.14 6.88 -29.87
C ASP A 417 -10.27 7.11 -31.11
N ASP A 418 -10.65 8.01 -32.04
CA ASP A 418 -9.77 8.42 -33.12
C ASP A 418 -8.62 9.28 -32.57
N ILE A 419 -7.44 9.17 -33.22
CA ILE A 419 -6.20 9.80 -32.74
C ILE A 419 -5.76 10.87 -33.73
N ILE A 420 -5.53 12.09 -33.23
CA ILE A 420 -4.92 13.19 -34.00
C ILE A 420 -3.41 13.09 -33.80
N LEU A 421 -2.68 12.97 -34.92
CA LEU A 421 -1.22 12.87 -34.97
C LEU A 421 -0.54 14.21 -35.25
N GLU A 422 -1.13 15.01 -36.12
CA GLU A 422 -0.53 16.27 -36.61
C GLU A 422 -1.60 17.33 -36.83
N ILE A 423 -1.21 18.58 -36.65
CA ILE A 423 -1.98 19.77 -37.00
C ILE A 423 -1.10 20.73 -37.75
N GLN A 424 -1.55 21.23 -38.92
CA GLN A 424 -0.79 22.16 -39.77
C GLN A 424 0.64 21.68 -40.08
N GLY A 425 0.84 20.37 -40.24
CA GLY A 425 2.15 19.75 -40.49
C GLY A 425 3.06 19.62 -39.28
N LYS A 426 2.61 20.04 -38.07
CA LYS A 426 3.34 19.89 -36.82
C LYS A 426 2.85 18.62 -36.10
N GLN A 427 3.77 17.70 -35.78
CA GLN A 427 3.46 16.54 -34.96
C GLN A 427 3.07 16.96 -33.55
N ILE A 428 2.06 16.31 -32.99
CA ILE A 428 1.51 16.58 -31.66
C ILE A 428 1.87 15.43 -30.74
N GLN A 429 2.43 15.75 -29.57
CA GLN A 429 2.79 14.77 -28.57
C GLN A 429 1.77 14.70 -27.41
N ASN A 430 1.10 15.82 -27.13
CA ASN A 430 0.16 15.94 -26.01
C ASN A 430 -0.94 16.98 -26.28
N SER A 431 -1.95 17.01 -25.40
CA SER A 431 -3.12 17.88 -25.54
C SER A 431 -2.77 19.39 -25.49
N SER A 432 -1.76 19.77 -24.68
CA SER A 432 -1.34 21.18 -24.58
C SER A 432 -0.70 21.70 -25.86
N GLU A 433 0.05 20.87 -26.57
CA GLU A 433 0.63 21.24 -27.87
C GLU A 433 -0.44 21.48 -28.94
N LEU A 434 -1.48 20.62 -28.98
CA LEU A 434 -2.59 20.80 -29.91
C LEU A 434 -3.33 22.10 -29.66
N LEU A 435 -3.63 22.42 -28.38
CA LEU A 435 -4.24 23.71 -27.99
C LEU A 435 -3.40 24.89 -28.47
N THR A 436 -2.11 24.90 -28.14
CA THR A 436 -1.21 26.00 -28.51
C THR A 436 -1.24 26.25 -30.02
N VAL A 437 -1.21 25.20 -30.84
CA VAL A 437 -1.25 25.37 -32.30
C VAL A 437 -2.61 25.89 -32.77
N ILE A 438 -3.72 25.45 -32.15
CA ILE A 438 -5.07 25.97 -32.48
C ILE A 438 -5.17 27.46 -32.15
N ASP A 439 -4.72 27.86 -30.93
CA ASP A 439 -4.71 29.25 -30.51
C ASP A 439 -3.86 30.12 -31.43
N ASP A 440 -2.68 29.64 -31.87
CA ASP A 440 -1.82 30.32 -32.83
C ASP A 440 -2.50 30.51 -34.19
N VAL A 441 -3.24 29.47 -34.66
CA VAL A 441 -3.98 29.54 -35.93
C VAL A 441 -5.11 30.55 -35.86
N ILE A 442 -5.83 30.60 -34.75
CA ILE A 442 -6.92 31.56 -34.49
C ILE A 442 -6.34 32.96 -34.42
N ALA A 443 -5.23 33.15 -33.67
CA ALA A 443 -4.56 34.44 -33.56
C ALA A 443 -4.07 35.01 -34.93
N GLN A 444 -3.74 34.10 -35.89
CA GLN A 444 -3.40 34.44 -37.25
C GLN A 444 -4.63 34.74 -38.15
N GLY A 445 -5.84 34.68 -37.61
CA GLY A 445 -7.08 34.92 -38.38
C GLY A 445 -7.42 33.81 -39.38
N LYS A 446 -6.87 32.62 -39.26
CA LYS A 446 -7.17 31.47 -40.10
C LYS A 446 -8.42 30.76 -39.63
N GLU A 447 -9.36 30.50 -40.53
CA GLU A 447 -10.61 29.80 -40.23
C GLU A 447 -10.53 28.27 -40.46
N ASN A 448 -9.45 27.76 -41.03
CA ASN A 448 -9.32 26.35 -41.36
C ASN A 448 -8.00 25.80 -40.86
N VAL A 449 -8.02 24.54 -40.40
CA VAL A 449 -6.85 23.78 -39.97
C VAL A 449 -6.78 22.45 -40.71
N LEU A 450 -5.57 21.99 -41.03
CA LEU A 450 -5.32 20.67 -41.54
C LEU A 450 -4.98 19.75 -40.36
N LEU A 451 -5.80 18.73 -40.13
CA LEU A 451 -5.62 17.68 -39.12
C LEU A 451 -5.20 16.39 -39.83
N VAL A 452 -4.30 15.63 -39.17
CA VAL A 452 -3.89 14.30 -39.62
C VAL A 452 -4.25 13.30 -38.54
N PHE A 453 -5.09 12.32 -38.88
CA PHE A 453 -5.54 11.27 -38.03
C PHE A 453 -4.83 9.95 -38.28
N TYR A 454 -4.70 9.12 -37.24
CA TYR A 454 -4.25 7.75 -37.36
C TYR A 454 -5.37 6.88 -37.95
N ALA A 455 -5.10 6.17 -39.03
CA ALA A 455 -6.07 5.33 -39.73
C ALA A 455 -5.74 3.83 -39.64
N GLY A 456 -4.90 3.42 -38.64
CA GLY A 456 -4.44 2.02 -38.47
C GLY A 456 -3.28 1.65 -39.43
N GLN A 457 -2.50 0.62 -39.08
CA GLN A 457 -1.39 0.08 -39.88
C GLN A 457 -0.46 1.15 -40.51
N ASN A 458 -0.13 2.19 -39.75
CA ASN A 458 0.66 3.36 -40.19
C ASN A 458 0.00 4.22 -41.28
N ALA A 459 -1.27 4.02 -41.61
CA ALA A 459 -2.01 4.88 -42.54
C ALA A 459 -2.39 6.20 -41.85
N LYS A 460 -2.42 7.27 -42.63
CA LYS A 460 -2.81 8.62 -42.21
C LYS A 460 -4.02 9.09 -43.01
N LYS A 461 -4.99 9.72 -42.29
CA LYS A 461 -6.15 10.38 -42.91
C LYS A 461 -6.03 11.88 -42.69
N TYR A 462 -6.11 12.65 -43.75
CA TYR A 462 -5.99 14.10 -43.76
C TYR A 462 -7.38 14.74 -43.83
N ILE A 463 -7.66 15.68 -42.92
CA ILE A 463 -8.94 16.40 -42.86
C ILE A 463 -8.71 17.89 -42.70
N GLY A 464 -9.21 18.68 -43.64
CA GLY A 464 -9.33 20.12 -43.48
C GLY A 464 -10.57 20.43 -42.64
N ALA A 465 -10.42 20.96 -41.43
CA ALA A 465 -11.50 21.31 -40.54
C ALA A 465 -11.68 22.80 -40.45
N LYS A 466 -12.95 23.27 -40.51
CA LYS A 466 -13.28 24.67 -40.26
C LYS A 466 -13.40 24.89 -38.74
N LEU A 467 -12.70 25.90 -38.23
CA LEU A 467 -12.80 26.35 -36.84
C LEU A 467 -14.05 27.19 -36.67
N SER A 468 -14.91 26.84 -35.72
CA SER A 468 -16.07 27.65 -35.36
C SER A 468 -15.62 28.77 -34.42
N VAL A 469 -15.07 29.85 -34.99
CA VAL A 469 -14.76 31.05 -34.24
C VAL A 469 -16.08 31.79 -34.00
N LYS A 470 -16.51 31.94 -32.75
CA LYS A 470 -17.66 32.75 -32.34
C LYS A 470 -17.22 34.16 -32.05
#